data_0c7f3180f831519ba1fd23045761a239
#
_entry.id   0c7f3180f831519ba1fd23045761a239
#
_cell.length_a   1.000
_cell.length_b   1.000
_cell.length_c   1.000
_cell.angle_alpha   90.00
_cell.angle_beta   90.00
_cell.angle_gamma   90.00
#
_symmetry.space_group_name_H-M   'P 1'
#
loop_
_entity.id
_entity.type
_entity.pdbx_description
1 polymer ?
#
loop_
_entity_poly.entity_id
_entity_poly.type
_entity_poly.pdbx_seq_one_letter_code
_entity_poly.pdbx_strand_id
1 'polypeptide(L)'
;MTDHPAASSPPRARIYRELLVVLLITFGMSGVRSLLRLIDAALSSTPLNQQTTTLNASQADSPWLDLALQLCSAAVLCGWGLLVLYLLNPDKVALPKPRLGNLGSGAGLAALIGLPGLLFYLGALQLGFTKNVVPSTLDAWWEAPVLLVWSFANAFAEETVVVLWLLTRLKQLNLVPWKAVALSSLLRGSYHLYQGFSAGVGNIIMGVVFAWFYQRTNKIWPLVIAHFLIDAVAFVGYAAFGESLMGFLRQE
;
A
#
# COMPACT_ATOMS: atom_id res chain seq x y z
N MET A 1 -37.75 -2.14 -25.25
CA MET A 1 -36.98 -1.21 -24.39
C MET A 1 -37.31 -1.60 -22.96
N THR A 2 -36.48 -2.43 -22.33
CA THR A 2 -36.68 -2.82 -20.93
C THR A 2 -35.92 -1.81 -20.08
N ASP A 3 -36.68 -0.91 -19.44
CA ASP A 3 -36.14 -0.02 -18.40
C ASP A 3 -35.53 -0.88 -17.29
N HIS A 4 -34.20 -0.99 -17.28
CA HIS A 4 -33.50 -1.50 -16.10
C HIS A 4 -33.57 -0.41 -15.03
N PRO A 5 -34.21 -0.65 -13.88
CA PRO A 5 -34.23 0.31 -12.79
C PRO A 5 -32.79 0.64 -12.40
N ALA A 6 -32.48 1.93 -12.32
CA ALA A 6 -31.21 2.40 -11.81
C ALA A 6 -30.96 1.76 -10.43
N ALA A 7 -29.80 1.12 -10.27
CA ALA A 7 -29.47 0.50 -9.00
C ALA A 7 -29.55 1.57 -7.89
N SER A 8 -30.48 1.42 -6.95
CA SER A 8 -30.64 2.32 -5.83
C SER A 8 -29.37 2.26 -4.97
N SER A 9 -28.84 3.41 -4.57
CA SER A 9 -27.70 3.46 -3.65
C SER A 9 -28.02 2.67 -2.37
N PRO A 10 -27.05 1.88 -1.84
CA PRO A 10 -27.28 1.09 -0.64
C PRO A 10 -27.67 1.99 0.54
N PRO A 11 -28.51 1.50 1.50
CA PRO A 11 -28.86 2.26 2.69
C PRO A 11 -27.60 2.72 3.45
N ARG A 12 -27.58 3.97 3.93
CA ARG A 12 -26.43 4.53 4.67
C ARG A 12 -25.99 3.65 5.84
N ALA A 13 -26.93 3.08 6.58
CA ALA A 13 -26.64 2.17 7.69
C ALA A 13 -25.85 0.93 7.25
N ARG A 14 -26.11 0.39 6.05
CA ARG A 14 -25.32 -0.70 5.47
C ARG A 14 -23.91 -0.26 5.18
N ILE A 15 -23.73 0.92 4.57
CA ILE A 15 -22.39 1.45 4.26
C ILE A 15 -21.55 1.65 5.53
N TYR A 16 -22.14 2.22 6.59
CA TYR A 16 -21.40 2.40 7.86
C TYR A 16 -20.96 1.08 8.49
N ARG A 17 -21.84 0.05 8.49
CA ARG A 17 -21.48 -1.29 8.99
C ARG A 17 -20.38 -1.92 8.13
N GLU A 18 -20.47 -1.79 6.81
CA GLU A 18 -19.49 -2.29 5.88
C GLU A 18 -18.13 -1.60 6.08
N LEU A 19 -18.12 -0.25 6.21
CA LEU A 19 -16.90 0.51 6.53
C LEU A 19 -16.26 0.01 7.83
N LEU A 20 -17.05 -0.15 8.90
CA LEU A 20 -16.54 -0.62 10.18
C LEU A 20 -15.90 -2.01 10.05
N VAL A 21 -16.62 -2.99 9.48
CA VAL A 21 -16.14 -4.37 9.39
C VAL A 21 -14.90 -4.47 8.50
N VAL A 22 -14.94 -3.88 7.31
CA VAL A 22 -13.80 -3.94 6.37
C VAL A 22 -12.57 -3.26 6.98
N LEU A 23 -12.70 -2.08 7.59
CA LEU A 23 -11.57 -1.42 8.22
C LEU A 23 -11.01 -2.20 9.41
N LEU A 24 -11.87 -2.87 10.21
CA LEU A 24 -11.43 -3.71 11.31
C LEU A 24 -10.60 -4.91 10.85
N ILE A 25 -10.96 -5.54 9.75
CA ILE A 25 -10.27 -6.75 9.27
C ILE A 25 -9.13 -6.47 8.29
N THR A 26 -8.99 -5.22 7.82
CA THR A 26 -7.97 -4.83 6.85
C THR A 26 -7.10 -3.68 7.38
N PHE A 27 -6.90 -2.65 6.58
CA PHE A 27 -5.96 -1.55 6.82
C PHE A 27 -6.28 -0.65 8.02
N GLY A 28 -7.51 -0.59 8.50
CA GLY A 28 -7.84 0.20 9.67
C GLY A 28 -7.15 -0.34 10.94
N MET A 29 -7.25 -1.65 11.20
CA MET A 29 -6.56 -2.26 12.34
C MET A 29 -5.05 -2.33 12.12
N SER A 30 -4.59 -2.48 10.86
CA SER A 30 -3.17 -2.37 10.53
C SER A 30 -2.62 -0.99 10.89
N GLY A 31 -3.39 0.09 10.65
CA GLY A 31 -3.04 1.44 11.05
C GLY A 31 -2.92 1.61 12.56
N VAL A 32 -3.87 1.07 13.34
CA VAL A 32 -3.81 1.10 14.81
C VAL A 32 -2.54 0.38 15.31
N ARG A 33 -2.27 -0.83 14.81
CA ARG A 33 -1.05 -1.59 15.18
C ARG A 33 0.22 -0.83 14.82
N SER A 34 0.25 -0.22 13.64
CA SER A 34 1.40 0.54 13.14
C SER A 34 1.66 1.77 14.00
N LEU A 35 0.61 2.49 14.42
CA LEU A 35 0.72 3.62 15.35
C LEU A 35 1.28 3.17 16.71
N LEU A 36 0.76 2.07 17.28
CA LEU A 36 1.26 1.55 18.56
C LEU A 36 2.74 1.14 18.46
N ARG A 37 3.15 0.51 17.36
CA ARG A 37 4.57 0.20 17.11
C ARG A 37 5.45 1.43 16.95
N LEU A 38 4.93 2.51 16.38
CA LEU A 38 5.66 3.77 16.29
C LEU A 38 5.83 4.40 17.67
N ILE A 39 4.77 4.39 18.51
CA ILE A 39 4.84 4.90 19.89
C ILE A 39 5.87 4.10 20.69
N ASP A 40 5.84 2.78 20.63
CA ASP A 40 6.82 1.90 21.29
C ASP A 40 8.25 2.21 20.83
N ALA A 41 8.46 2.32 19.52
CA ALA A 41 9.74 2.68 18.94
C ALA A 41 10.24 4.08 19.36
N ALA A 42 9.35 5.06 19.50
CA ALA A 42 9.67 6.42 19.91
C ALA A 42 9.98 6.53 21.41
N LEU A 43 9.43 5.64 22.22
CA LEU A 43 9.70 5.55 23.66
C LEU A 43 10.99 4.75 23.97
N SER A 44 11.56 4.06 22.98
CA SER A 44 12.83 3.33 23.14
C SER A 44 14.00 4.28 23.38
N SER A 45 14.99 3.82 24.15
CA SER A 45 16.27 4.55 24.33
C SER A 45 17.11 4.62 23.06
N THR A 46 16.85 3.73 22.09
CA THR A 46 17.55 3.70 20.80
C THR A 46 16.87 4.67 19.83
N PRO A 47 17.57 5.65 19.23
CA PRO A 47 17.03 6.56 18.23
C PRO A 47 16.40 5.82 17.04
N LEU A 48 15.35 6.40 16.44
CA LEU A 48 14.60 5.74 15.34
C LEU A 48 15.51 5.32 14.17
N ASN A 49 16.47 6.15 13.77
CA ASN A 49 17.38 5.87 12.67
C ASN A 49 18.44 4.79 12.97
N GLN A 50 18.56 4.39 14.22
CA GLN A 50 19.40 3.24 14.65
C GLN A 50 18.58 1.96 14.81
N GLN A 51 17.25 2.05 14.79
CA GLN A 51 16.36 0.90 14.75
C GLN A 51 16.19 0.43 13.30
N THR A 52 16.03 -0.88 13.13
CA THR A 52 15.80 -1.48 11.81
C THR A 52 14.38 -1.97 11.64
N THR A 53 13.91 -2.02 10.41
CA THR A 53 12.68 -2.72 10.02
C THR A 53 12.95 -3.47 8.72
N THR A 54 12.70 -4.77 8.73
CA THR A 54 12.84 -5.61 7.54
C THR A 54 11.52 -5.67 6.78
N LEU A 55 11.57 -5.34 5.50
CA LEU A 55 10.42 -5.51 4.60
C LEU A 55 10.33 -6.98 4.19
N ASN A 56 9.14 -7.56 4.33
CA ASN A 56 8.88 -8.97 3.98
C ASN A 56 9.89 -9.93 4.62
N ALA A 57 10.12 -9.76 5.93
CA ALA A 57 10.99 -10.66 6.70
C ALA A 57 10.55 -12.12 6.55
N SER A 58 11.52 -13.04 6.60
CA SER A 58 11.26 -14.48 6.66
C SER A 58 10.29 -14.81 7.82
N GLN A 59 9.36 -15.71 7.57
CA GLN A 59 8.32 -16.14 8.50
C GLN A 59 8.63 -17.49 9.13
N ALA A 60 9.65 -18.21 8.65
CA ALA A 60 10.10 -19.48 9.21
C ALA A 60 11.57 -19.75 8.84
N ASP A 61 12.26 -20.56 9.67
CA ASP A 61 13.64 -20.98 9.43
C ASP A 61 13.76 -21.98 8.26
N SER A 62 12.72 -22.80 8.04
CA SER A 62 12.68 -23.73 6.92
C SER A 62 12.29 -22.99 5.63
N PRO A 63 13.13 -23.01 4.57
CA PRO A 63 12.88 -22.27 3.33
C PRO A 63 11.53 -22.60 2.68
N TRP A 64 11.13 -23.88 2.66
CA TRP A 64 9.85 -24.29 2.08
C TRP A 64 8.64 -23.86 2.91
N LEU A 65 8.79 -23.85 4.24
CA LEU A 65 7.74 -23.37 5.13
C LEU A 65 7.61 -21.85 5.04
N ASP A 66 8.74 -21.14 4.96
CA ASP A 66 8.76 -19.71 4.73
C ASP A 66 8.06 -19.36 3.41
N LEU A 67 8.41 -20.02 2.30
CA LEU A 67 7.73 -19.86 1.01
C LEU A 67 6.22 -20.05 1.14
N ALA A 68 5.77 -21.12 1.80
CA ALA A 68 4.34 -21.39 1.98
C ALA A 68 3.65 -20.29 2.79
N LEU A 69 4.24 -19.84 3.89
CA LEU A 69 3.71 -18.76 4.74
C LEU A 69 3.68 -17.42 4.00
N GLN A 70 4.70 -17.11 3.22
CA GLN A 70 4.77 -15.92 2.38
C GLN A 70 3.62 -15.92 1.35
N LEU A 71 3.39 -17.03 0.68
CA LEU A 71 2.29 -17.17 -0.29
C LEU A 71 0.91 -17.10 0.38
N CYS A 72 0.73 -17.70 1.57
CA CYS A 72 -0.50 -17.57 2.35
C CYS A 72 -0.77 -16.09 2.71
N SER A 73 0.25 -15.37 3.14
CA SER A 73 0.11 -13.95 3.51
C SER A 73 -0.24 -13.10 2.30
N ALA A 74 0.40 -13.32 1.15
CA ALA A 74 0.06 -12.64 -0.11
C ALA A 74 -1.38 -12.98 -0.56
N ALA A 75 -1.82 -14.24 -0.39
CA ALA A 75 -3.19 -14.66 -0.68
C ALA A 75 -4.23 -13.95 0.22
N VAL A 76 -3.92 -13.73 1.50
CA VAL A 76 -4.78 -12.96 2.41
C VAL A 76 -4.94 -11.53 1.92
N LEU A 77 -3.87 -10.87 1.50
CA LEU A 77 -3.94 -9.51 0.92
C LEU A 77 -4.80 -9.49 -0.35
N CYS A 78 -4.57 -10.41 -1.27
CA CYS A 78 -5.44 -10.55 -2.44
C CYS A 78 -6.90 -10.79 -2.05
N GLY A 79 -7.13 -11.59 -1.01
CA GLY A 79 -8.45 -11.84 -0.44
C GLY A 79 -9.15 -10.57 0.05
N TRP A 80 -8.43 -9.62 0.66
CA TRP A 80 -8.99 -8.32 1.04
C TRP A 80 -9.46 -7.51 -0.18
N GLY A 81 -8.65 -7.48 -1.22
CA GLY A 81 -9.03 -6.83 -2.48
C GLY A 81 -10.26 -7.49 -3.12
N LEU A 82 -10.30 -8.82 -3.17
CA LEU A 82 -11.45 -9.58 -3.71
C LEU A 82 -12.71 -9.38 -2.86
N LEU A 83 -12.58 -9.32 -1.54
CA LEU A 83 -13.69 -9.04 -0.63
C LEU A 83 -14.38 -7.72 -0.97
N VAL A 84 -13.63 -6.64 -1.11
CA VAL A 84 -14.23 -5.33 -1.40
C VAL A 84 -14.81 -5.26 -2.81
N LEU A 85 -14.24 -5.96 -3.77
CA LEU A 85 -14.83 -6.10 -5.10
C LEU A 85 -16.16 -6.87 -5.05
N TYR A 86 -16.23 -7.93 -4.24
CA TYR A 86 -17.49 -8.66 -3.99
C TYR A 86 -18.55 -7.74 -3.34
N LEU A 87 -18.16 -6.93 -2.35
CA LEU A 87 -19.06 -5.99 -1.69
C LEU A 87 -19.55 -4.85 -2.61
N LEU A 88 -18.77 -4.48 -3.63
CA LEU A 88 -19.13 -3.49 -4.64
C LEU A 88 -19.97 -4.05 -5.79
N ASN A 89 -20.02 -5.36 -5.98
CA ASN A 89 -20.71 -6.00 -7.10
C ASN A 89 -22.21 -5.66 -7.17
N PRO A 90 -22.99 -5.65 -6.06
CA PRO A 90 -24.40 -5.24 -6.09
C PRO A 90 -24.61 -3.82 -6.61
N ASP A 91 -23.62 -2.94 -6.45
CA ASP A 91 -23.66 -1.55 -6.92
C ASP A 91 -23.17 -1.41 -8.36
N LYS A 92 -22.93 -2.53 -9.05
CA LYS A 92 -22.39 -2.60 -10.43
C LYS A 92 -21.03 -1.88 -10.60
N VAL A 93 -20.28 -1.74 -9.52
CA VAL A 93 -18.90 -1.24 -9.55
C VAL A 93 -17.99 -2.45 -9.72
N ALA A 94 -17.46 -2.61 -10.92
CA ALA A 94 -16.55 -3.69 -11.27
C ALA A 94 -15.13 -3.18 -11.49
N LEU A 95 -14.16 -4.06 -11.30
CA LEU A 95 -12.77 -3.78 -11.66
C LEU A 95 -12.69 -3.67 -13.19
N PRO A 96 -12.27 -2.54 -13.77
CA PRO A 96 -12.14 -2.41 -15.21
C PRO A 96 -11.06 -3.33 -15.74
N LYS A 97 -11.16 -3.78 -16.99
CA LYS A 97 -10.08 -4.57 -17.61
C LYS A 97 -8.81 -3.72 -17.76
N PRO A 98 -7.62 -4.29 -17.46
CA PRO A 98 -6.36 -3.60 -17.69
C PRO A 98 -6.17 -3.31 -19.20
N ARG A 99 -5.53 -2.18 -19.51
CA ARG A 99 -5.21 -1.76 -20.88
C ARG A 99 -3.73 -1.44 -20.97
N LEU A 100 -3.10 -1.68 -22.12
CA LEU A 100 -1.68 -1.36 -22.33
C LEU A 100 -1.32 0.09 -22.00
N GLY A 101 -2.22 1.06 -22.32
CA GLY A 101 -2.01 2.46 -21.94
C GLY A 101 -1.94 2.73 -20.44
N ASN A 102 -2.36 1.78 -19.58
CA ASN A 102 -2.20 1.90 -18.14
C ASN A 102 -0.74 1.71 -17.70
N LEU A 103 0.09 1.00 -18.48
CA LEU A 103 1.50 0.77 -18.16
C LEU A 103 2.28 2.09 -18.16
N GLY A 104 2.14 2.91 -19.20
CA GLY A 104 2.84 4.20 -19.28
C GLY A 104 2.42 5.16 -18.18
N SER A 105 1.11 5.26 -17.89
CA SER A 105 0.62 6.11 -16.79
C SER A 105 1.00 5.57 -15.43
N GLY A 106 1.04 4.24 -15.24
CA GLY A 106 1.51 3.61 -14.02
C GLY A 106 3.01 3.85 -13.78
N ALA A 107 3.85 3.64 -14.82
CA ALA A 107 5.28 3.91 -14.73
C ALA A 107 5.58 5.40 -14.45
N GLY A 108 4.84 6.31 -15.09
CA GLY A 108 4.95 7.75 -14.82
C GLY A 108 4.61 8.12 -13.38
N LEU A 109 3.53 7.55 -12.83
CA LEU A 109 3.15 7.73 -11.41
C LEU A 109 4.19 7.10 -10.46
N ALA A 110 4.72 5.92 -10.80
CA ALA A 110 5.78 5.28 -10.01
C ALA A 110 7.03 6.16 -9.92
N ALA A 111 7.48 6.72 -11.04
CA ALA A 111 8.62 7.63 -11.06
C ALA A 111 8.34 8.93 -10.29
N LEU A 112 7.14 9.51 -10.49
CA LEU A 112 6.71 10.75 -9.82
C LEU A 112 6.70 10.62 -8.28
N ILE A 113 6.34 9.47 -7.75
CA ILE A 113 6.26 9.20 -6.31
C ILE A 113 7.54 8.56 -5.80
N GLY A 114 8.05 7.53 -6.50
CA GLY A 114 9.16 6.71 -6.02
C GLY A 114 10.48 7.48 -5.92
N LEU A 115 10.83 8.28 -6.94
CA LEU A 115 12.10 9.03 -6.93
C LEU A 115 12.14 10.10 -5.82
N PRO A 116 11.14 11.02 -5.70
CA PRO A 116 11.11 11.95 -4.56
C PRO A 116 10.94 11.23 -3.22
N GLY A 117 10.19 10.13 -3.18
CA GLY A 117 10.01 9.32 -1.97
C GLY A 117 11.30 8.72 -1.45
N LEU A 118 12.17 8.22 -2.33
CA LEU A 118 13.49 7.73 -1.97
C LEU A 118 14.38 8.85 -1.39
N LEU A 119 14.41 10.01 -2.04
CA LEU A 119 15.17 11.17 -1.54
C LEU A 119 14.64 11.64 -0.17
N PHE A 120 13.32 11.66 -0.01
CA PHE A 120 12.68 11.99 1.26
C PHE A 120 13.04 10.98 2.37
N TYR A 121 13.04 9.68 2.04
CA TYR A 121 13.46 8.63 2.97
C TYR A 121 14.92 8.81 3.43
N LEU A 122 15.86 9.03 2.49
CA LEU A 122 17.27 9.22 2.80
C LEU A 122 17.50 10.45 3.68
N GLY A 123 16.85 11.58 3.37
CA GLY A 123 16.92 12.78 4.22
C GLY A 123 16.30 12.56 5.61
N ALA A 124 15.17 11.88 5.69
CA ALA A 124 14.52 11.58 6.96
C ALA A 124 15.34 10.59 7.83
N LEU A 125 16.07 9.65 7.20
CA LEU A 125 16.96 8.74 7.90
C LEU A 125 18.13 9.50 8.54
N GLN A 126 18.74 10.44 7.83
CA GLN A 126 19.80 11.30 8.37
C GLN A 126 19.30 12.17 9.52
N LEU A 127 18.07 12.68 9.42
CA LEU A 127 17.44 13.54 10.45
C LEU A 127 16.85 12.75 11.63
N GLY A 128 16.86 11.43 11.63
CA GLY A 128 16.35 10.60 12.71
C GLY A 128 14.83 10.41 12.74
N PHE A 129 14.11 10.73 11.67
CA PHE A 129 12.64 10.62 11.61
C PHE A 129 12.12 9.30 11.05
N THR A 130 12.98 8.36 10.71
CA THR A 130 12.60 7.05 10.17
C THR A 130 13.52 5.96 10.67
N LYS A 131 13.04 4.71 10.60
CA LYS A 131 13.87 3.54 10.84
C LYS A 131 14.73 3.23 9.61
N ASN A 132 15.84 2.54 9.84
CA ASN A 132 16.63 1.98 8.76
C ASN A 132 15.87 0.78 8.16
N VAL A 133 15.45 0.92 6.91
CA VAL A 133 14.78 -0.16 6.18
C VAL A 133 15.86 -1.12 5.67
N VAL A 134 15.70 -2.40 5.98
CA VAL A 134 16.58 -3.47 5.49
C VAL A 134 15.77 -4.37 4.55
N PRO A 135 16.32 -4.77 3.39
CA PRO A 135 15.68 -5.74 2.52
C PRO A 135 15.70 -7.14 3.18
N SER A 136 14.82 -8.03 2.74
CA SER A 136 14.97 -9.46 2.98
C SER A 136 16.16 -10.00 2.19
N THR A 137 16.72 -11.11 2.63
CA THR A 137 17.78 -11.81 1.88
C THR A 137 17.23 -12.40 0.58
N LEU A 138 18.11 -12.64 -0.39
CA LEU A 138 17.78 -13.33 -1.66
C LEU A 138 18.65 -14.58 -1.79
N ASP A 139 18.55 -15.47 -0.79
CA ASP A 139 19.40 -16.67 -0.70
C ASP A 139 18.90 -17.82 -1.57
N ALA A 140 17.57 -17.83 -1.90
CA ALA A 140 16.98 -18.84 -2.73
C ALA A 140 16.38 -18.24 -4.02
N TRP A 141 16.38 -19.02 -5.10
CA TRP A 141 15.93 -18.57 -6.43
C TRP A 141 14.45 -18.12 -6.49
N TRP A 142 13.61 -18.58 -5.58
CA TRP A 142 12.18 -18.21 -5.52
C TRP A 142 11.90 -16.92 -4.74
N GLU A 143 12.84 -16.41 -3.97
CA GLU A 143 12.62 -15.24 -3.11
C GLU A 143 12.29 -13.98 -3.93
N ALA A 144 13.06 -13.70 -4.98
CA ALA A 144 12.73 -12.59 -5.87
C ALA A 144 11.35 -12.73 -6.54
N PRO A 145 10.95 -13.89 -7.13
CA PRO A 145 9.57 -14.13 -7.56
C PRO A 145 8.52 -13.92 -6.47
N VAL A 146 8.76 -14.38 -5.24
CA VAL A 146 7.83 -14.22 -4.12
C VAL A 146 7.69 -12.75 -3.71
N LEU A 147 8.78 -11.99 -3.69
CA LEU A 147 8.74 -10.56 -3.43
C LEU A 147 7.95 -9.80 -4.50
N LEU A 148 8.00 -10.22 -5.77
CA LEU A 148 7.14 -9.67 -6.82
C LEU A 148 5.66 -10.03 -6.61
N VAL A 149 5.36 -11.25 -6.13
CA VAL A 149 3.99 -11.64 -5.73
C VAL A 149 3.51 -10.77 -4.57
N TRP A 150 4.36 -10.50 -3.57
CA TRP A 150 4.07 -9.58 -2.47
C TRP A 150 3.80 -8.16 -2.97
N SER A 151 4.67 -7.62 -3.85
CA SER A 151 4.50 -6.31 -4.46
C SER A 151 3.15 -6.18 -5.16
N PHE A 152 2.74 -7.22 -5.90
CA PHE A 152 1.43 -7.25 -6.54
C PHE A 152 0.29 -7.35 -5.52
N ALA A 153 0.41 -8.22 -4.52
CA ALA A 153 -0.63 -8.43 -3.51
C ALA A 153 -0.88 -7.16 -2.69
N ASN A 154 0.18 -6.45 -2.26
CA ASN A 154 0.09 -5.15 -1.60
C ASN A 154 -0.60 -4.12 -2.49
N ALA A 155 -0.07 -3.92 -3.70
CA ALA A 155 -0.62 -2.95 -4.64
C ALA A 155 -2.09 -3.23 -4.96
N PHE A 156 -2.46 -4.49 -5.20
CA PHE A 156 -3.84 -4.89 -5.48
C PHE A 156 -4.74 -4.64 -4.27
N ALA A 157 -4.35 -5.11 -3.08
CA ALA A 157 -5.12 -4.95 -1.86
C ALA A 157 -5.32 -3.47 -1.51
N GLU A 158 -4.23 -2.70 -1.49
CA GLU A 158 -4.28 -1.30 -1.08
C GLU A 158 -5.07 -0.45 -2.07
N GLU A 159 -4.84 -0.59 -3.37
CA GLU A 159 -5.54 0.23 -4.34
C GLU A 159 -7.02 -0.15 -4.47
N THR A 160 -7.37 -1.42 -4.27
CA THR A 160 -8.79 -1.81 -4.29
C THR A 160 -9.53 -1.43 -3.00
N VAL A 161 -8.91 -1.61 -1.83
CA VAL A 161 -9.55 -1.28 -0.53
C VAL A 161 -9.50 0.21 -0.24
N VAL A 162 -8.31 0.82 -0.29
CA VAL A 162 -8.09 2.19 0.21
C VAL A 162 -8.50 3.25 -0.81
N VAL A 163 -8.41 2.93 -2.11
CA VAL A 163 -8.81 3.87 -3.17
C VAL A 163 -10.15 3.50 -3.77
N LEU A 164 -10.27 2.36 -4.46
CA LEU A 164 -11.50 2.03 -5.20
C LEU A 164 -12.72 1.94 -4.28
N TRP A 165 -12.67 1.06 -3.29
CA TRP A 165 -13.81 0.79 -2.41
C TRP A 165 -14.09 1.94 -1.46
N LEU A 166 -13.08 2.41 -0.73
CA LEU A 166 -13.28 3.44 0.28
C LEU A 166 -13.82 4.73 -0.34
N LEU A 167 -13.22 5.23 -1.45
CA LEU A 167 -13.71 6.43 -2.13
C LEU A 167 -15.12 6.25 -2.70
N THR A 168 -15.44 5.04 -3.20
CA THR A 168 -16.80 4.73 -3.67
C THR A 168 -17.81 4.82 -2.52
N ARG A 169 -17.52 4.22 -1.36
CA ARG A 169 -18.42 4.26 -0.19
C ARG A 169 -18.55 5.67 0.38
N LEU A 170 -17.46 6.42 0.47
CA LEU A 170 -17.49 7.81 0.93
C LEU A 170 -18.30 8.71 -0.03
N LYS A 171 -18.19 8.49 -1.35
CA LYS A 171 -19.02 9.18 -2.34
C LYS A 171 -20.51 8.83 -2.19
N GLN A 172 -20.86 7.57 -1.95
CA GLN A 172 -22.26 7.15 -1.69
C GLN A 172 -22.83 7.74 -0.40
N LEU A 173 -21.97 8.07 0.58
CA LEU A 173 -22.36 8.83 1.77
C LEU A 173 -22.48 10.35 1.53
N ASN A 174 -22.28 10.82 0.29
CA ASN A 174 -22.23 12.23 -0.09
C ASN A 174 -21.09 13.03 0.59
N LEU A 175 -19.98 12.36 0.92
CA LEU A 175 -18.83 13.07 1.47
C LEU A 175 -18.18 13.94 0.40
N VAL A 176 -17.78 15.15 0.76
CA VAL A 176 -17.10 16.10 -0.12
C VAL A 176 -15.80 15.49 -0.65
N PRO A 177 -15.49 15.60 -1.97
CA PRO A 177 -14.36 14.90 -2.60
C PRO A 177 -13.02 15.05 -1.88
N TRP A 178 -12.65 16.26 -1.47
CA TRP A 178 -11.37 16.50 -0.79
C TRP A 178 -11.29 15.81 0.59
N LYS A 179 -12.42 15.70 1.32
CA LYS A 179 -12.46 14.95 2.60
C LYS A 179 -12.28 13.45 2.37
N ALA A 180 -12.85 12.92 1.28
CA ALA A 180 -12.65 11.53 0.91
C ALA A 180 -11.18 11.25 0.57
N VAL A 181 -10.50 12.15 -0.19
CA VAL A 181 -9.06 12.07 -0.45
C VAL A 181 -8.29 12.09 0.87
N ALA A 182 -8.56 13.04 1.76
CA ALA A 182 -7.87 13.16 3.04
C ALA A 182 -8.02 11.89 3.90
N LEU A 183 -9.23 11.33 4.03
CA LEU A 183 -9.46 10.11 4.80
C LEU A 183 -8.73 8.89 4.22
N SER A 184 -8.78 8.71 2.90
CA SER A 184 -8.06 7.64 2.20
C SER A 184 -6.54 7.76 2.40
N SER A 185 -6.01 8.97 2.28
CA SER A 185 -4.58 9.25 2.43
C SER A 185 -4.10 9.08 3.87
N LEU A 186 -4.88 9.54 4.85
CA LEU A 186 -4.59 9.35 6.27
C LEU A 186 -4.61 7.88 6.66
N LEU A 187 -5.59 7.13 6.15
CA LEU A 187 -5.62 5.68 6.33
C LEU A 187 -4.34 5.05 5.77
N ARG A 188 -3.95 5.40 4.51
CA ARG A 188 -2.73 4.89 3.89
C ARG A 188 -1.50 5.20 4.74
N GLY A 189 -1.29 6.42 5.15
CA GLY A 189 -0.15 6.78 6.00
C GLY A 189 -0.15 6.08 7.35
N SER A 190 -1.32 5.81 7.93
CA SER A 190 -1.43 5.23 9.27
C SER A 190 -0.81 3.85 9.37
N TYR A 191 -1.01 2.96 8.39
CA TYR A 191 -0.47 1.60 8.45
C TYR A 191 1.00 1.48 7.98
N HIS A 192 1.62 2.59 7.55
CA HIS A 192 3.06 2.67 7.29
C HIS A 192 3.87 3.29 8.44
N LEU A 193 3.22 3.79 9.51
CA LEU A 193 3.89 4.41 10.66
C LEU A 193 4.89 3.49 11.37
N TYR A 194 4.77 2.17 11.25
CA TYR A 194 5.70 1.21 11.87
C TYR A 194 7.14 1.34 11.33
N GLN A 195 7.33 1.92 10.14
CA GLN A 195 8.63 2.21 9.53
C GLN A 195 9.22 3.55 10.02
N GLY A 196 8.43 4.38 10.71
CA GLY A 196 8.81 5.70 11.19
C GLY A 196 7.86 6.81 10.71
N PHE A 197 8.03 8.01 11.25
CA PHE A 197 7.18 9.16 10.90
C PHE A 197 7.21 9.51 9.41
N SER A 198 8.40 9.47 8.80
CA SER A 198 8.56 9.82 7.39
C SER A 198 7.82 8.84 6.46
N ALA A 199 7.78 7.57 6.80
CA ALA A 199 7.03 6.59 6.02
C ALA A 199 5.53 6.89 6.04
N GLY A 200 4.98 7.27 7.21
CA GLY A 200 3.60 7.73 7.31
C GLY A 200 3.33 8.96 6.44
N VAL A 201 4.18 9.98 6.51
CA VAL A 201 4.05 11.23 5.72
C VAL A 201 4.20 10.95 4.22
N GLY A 202 5.21 10.19 3.81
CA GLY A 202 5.42 9.83 2.40
C GLY A 202 4.21 9.08 1.82
N ASN A 203 3.65 8.15 2.59
CA ASN A 203 2.45 7.40 2.19
C ASN A 203 1.16 8.24 2.20
N ILE A 204 1.05 9.28 3.07
CA ILE A 204 -0.02 10.28 2.95
C ILE A 204 0.08 11.03 1.63
N ILE A 205 1.28 11.50 1.26
CA ILE A 205 1.50 12.21 -0.01
C ILE A 205 1.16 11.32 -1.21
N MET A 206 1.65 10.08 -1.24
CA MET A 206 1.27 9.09 -2.25
C MET A 206 -0.25 8.88 -2.30
N GLY A 207 -0.89 8.75 -1.15
CA GLY A 207 -2.33 8.59 -1.01
C GLY A 207 -3.12 9.77 -1.60
N VAL A 208 -2.69 11.01 -1.36
CA VAL A 208 -3.30 12.21 -1.95
C VAL A 208 -3.20 12.17 -3.48
N VAL A 209 -2.03 11.87 -4.03
CA VAL A 209 -1.83 11.80 -5.49
C VAL A 209 -2.69 10.68 -6.09
N PHE A 210 -2.69 9.50 -5.50
CA PHE A 210 -3.44 8.33 -5.99
C PHE A 210 -4.95 8.52 -5.90
N ALA A 211 -5.46 8.96 -4.75
CA ALA A 211 -6.88 9.22 -4.57
C ALA A 211 -7.39 10.35 -5.47
N TRP A 212 -6.60 11.43 -5.62
CA TRP A 212 -6.92 12.51 -6.54
C TRP A 212 -6.92 12.04 -8.00
N PHE A 213 -5.90 11.29 -8.43
CA PHE A 213 -5.83 10.70 -9.77
C PHE A 213 -7.04 9.82 -10.06
N TYR A 214 -7.40 8.95 -9.10
CA TYR A 214 -8.57 8.09 -9.24
C TYR A 214 -9.87 8.90 -9.36
N GLN A 215 -10.08 9.91 -8.53
CA GLN A 215 -11.27 10.76 -8.62
C GLN A 215 -11.39 11.49 -9.96
N ARG A 216 -10.27 11.83 -10.61
CA ARG A 216 -10.24 12.52 -11.91
C ARG A 216 -10.42 11.58 -13.10
N THR A 217 -9.93 10.36 -13.00
CA THR A 217 -9.81 9.45 -14.15
C THR A 217 -10.69 8.20 -14.05
N ASN A 218 -11.12 7.82 -12.86
CA ASN A 218 -11.76 6.53 -12.54
C ASN A 218 -10.93 5.31 -13.00
N LYS A 219 -9.60 5.47 -13.13
CA LYS A 219 -8.69 4.41 -13.57
C LYS A 219 -7.90 3.88 -12.36
N ILE A 220 -8.16 2.62 -11.99
CA ILE A 220 -7.45 1.99 -10.86
C ILE A 220 -6.14 1.32 -11.28
N TRP A 221 -6.07 0.72 -12.48
CA TRP A 221 -4.90 -0.04 -12.93
C TRP A 221 -3.60 0.77 -13.00
N PRO A 222 -3.59 2.07 -13.41
CA PRO A 222 -2.37 2.88 -13.30
C PRO A 222 -1.83 2.96 -11.88
N LEU A 223 -2.71 2.97 -10.86
CA LEU A 223 -2.33 3.03 -9.46
C LEU A 223 -1.77 1.68 -8.98
N VAL A 224 -2.44 0.58 -9.31
CA VAL A 224 -1.94 -0.78 -9.01
C VAL A 224 -0.56 -1.00 -9.65
N ILE A 225 -0.37 -0.58 -10.91
CA ILE A 225 0.91 -0.71 -11.60
C ILE A 225 1.98 0.19 -10.98
N ALA A 226 1.64 1.44 -10.65
CA ALA A 226 2.57 2.37 -10.01
C ALA A 226 3.03 1.84 -8.66
N HIS A 227 2.10 1.41 -7.82
CA HIS A 227 2.39 0.84 -6.50
C HIS A 227 3.22 -0.44 -6.62
N PHE A 228 2.81 -1.37 -7.50
CA PHE A 228 3.58 -2.58 -7.77
C PHE A 228 5.03 -2.27 -8.14
N LEU A 229 5.27 -1.28 -9.02
CA LEU A 229 6.63 -0.91 -9.43
C LEU A 229 7.43 -0.29 -8.27
N ILE A 230 6.81 0.54 -7.44
CA ILE A 230 7.44 1.12 -6.25
C ILE A 230 7.88 0.00 -5.29
N ASP A 231 6.96 -0.93 -4.98
CA ASP A 231 7.24 -2.05 -4.09
C ASP A 231 8.27 -3.02 -4.69
N ALA A 232 8.19 -3.33 -5.99
CA ALA A 232 9.16 -4.20 -6.64
C ALA A 232 10.58 -3.62 -6.59
N VAL A 233 10.73 -2.30 -6.76
CA VAL A 233 12.02 -1.62 -6.58
C VAL A 233 12.46 -1.64 -5.12
N ALA A 234 11.54 -1.41 -4.17
CA ALA A 234 11.85 -1.42 -2.75
C ALA A 234 12.22 -2.82 -2.23
N PHE A 235 11.55 -3.89 -2.69
CA PHE A 235 11.75 -5.24 -2.18
C PHE A 235 12.86 -5.97 -2.94
N VAL A 236 12.79 -6.01 -4.26
CA VAL A 236 13.75 -6.75 -5.09
C VAL A 236 14.93 -5.87 -5.48
N GLY A 237 14.69 -4.64 -5.92
CA GLY A 237 15.76 -3.72 -6.35
C GLY A 237 16.72 -3.40 -5.22
N TYR A 238 16.20 -3.12 -4.00
CA TYR A 238 17.05 -2.84 -2.85
C TYR A 238 17.81 -4.08 -2.38
N ALA A 239 17.20 -5.27 -2.37
CA ALA A 239 17.89 -6.51 -2.03
C ALA A 239 19.01 -6.86 -3.03
N ALA A 240 18.77 -6.63 -4.34
CA ALA A 240 19.74 -6.97 -5.38
C ALA A 240 20.88 -5.95 -5.54
N PHE A 241 20.62 -4.66 -5.31
CA PHE A 241 21.53 -3.57 -5.65
C PHE A 241 21.84 -2.61 -4.49
N GLY A 242 21.17 -2.76 -3.34
CA GLY A 242 21.23 -1.79 -2.23
C GLY A 242 22.63 -1.65 -1.63
N GLU A 243 23.39 -2.74 -1.49
CA GLU A 243 24.76 -2.69 -0.99
C GLU A 243 25.69 -1.90 -1.93
N SER A 244 25.58 -2.12 -3.24
CA SER A 244 26.36 -1.40 -4.24
C SER A 244 26.03 0.09 -4.26
N LEU A 245 24.74 0.43 -4.14
CA LEU A 245 24.26 1.81 -4.09
C LEU A 245 24.72 2.52 -2.81
N MET A 246 24.59 1.87 -1.66
CA MET A 246 25.03 2.42 -0.37
C MET A 246 26.56 2.54 -0.29
N GLY A 247 27.28 1.62 -0.90
CA GLY A 247 28.74 1.70 -1.04
C GLY A 247 29.20 2.92 -1.85
N PHE A 248 28.50 3.22 -2.95
CA PHE A 248 28.75 4.41 -3.76
C PHE A 248 28.47 5.72 -2.98
N LEU A 249 27.34 5.79 -2.26
CA LEU A 249 26.96 6.97 -1.48
C LEU A 249 27.80 7.23 -0.22
N ARG A 250 28.56 6.22 0.25
CA ARG A 250 29.46 6.36 1.41
C ARG A 250 30.88 6.77 1.03
N GLN A 251 31.23 6.78 -0.24
CA GLN A 251 32.56 7.17 -0.75
C GLN A 251 32.67 8.68 -1.03
N GLU A 252 31.60 9.44 -0.87
CA GLU A 252 31.58 10.91 -0.87
C GLU A 252 31.47 11.46 0.57
#